data_19422c4b3c872b5c5ba87318339d7e02
#
_entry.id   19422c4b3c872b5c5ba87318339d7e02
#
_cell.length_a   1.000
_cell.length_b   1.000
_cell.length_c   1.000
_cell.angle_alpha   90.00
_cell.angle_beta   90.00
_cell.angle_gamma   90.00
#
_symmetry.space_group_name_H-M   'P 1'
#
loop_
_entity.id
_entity.type
_entity.pdbx_description
1 polymer ?
#
loop_
_entity_poly.entity_id
_entity_poly.type
_entity_poly.pdbx_seq_one_letter_code
_entity_poly.pdbx_strand_id
1 'polypeptide(L)'
;MVEALAANADARARAETIWASIERGPVPPALGLYYVTFLLAGLLVAVAWNTVRSGIGRALVAVRDSEVAAEALAVDLARYKTIAFSLSALYAGVAGGLYSAILSFVAPEGFDLFQMVVQFSMVVVGGLGSVWGSVLGAGLLVGLQEALRAFKSAQEIAFGLLLMACIIFLPDGLISLVKRRVPGWEEPLRAPDPPA
;
A
#
# COMPACT_ATOMS: atom_id res chain seq x y z
N MET A 1 4.43 48.87 18.72
CA MET A 1 3.26 48.00 18.83
C MET A 1 2.32 48.14 17.62
N VAL A 2 1.97 49.37 17.17
CA VAL A 2 1.11 49.61 16.00
C VAL A 2 1.77 49.17 14.69
N GLU A 3 3.08 49.44 14.49
CA GLU A 3 3.83 48.97 13.29
C GLU A 3 3.93 47.45 13.16
N ALA A 4 4.10 46.74 14.29
CA ALA A 4 4.14 45.27 14.29
C ALA A 4 2.78 44.66 13.95
N LEU A 5 1.68 45.31 14.33
CA LEU A 5 0.32 44.91 13.96
C LEU A 5 0.02 45.16 12.49
N ALA A 6 0.50 46.27 11.93
CA ALA A 6 0.38 46.58 10.49
C ALA A 6 1.18 45.60 9.63
N ALA A 7 2.45 45.31 9.99
CA ALA A 7 3.27 44.36 9.30
C ALA A 7 2.66 42.94 9.31
N ASN A 8 1.98 42.57 10.39
CA ASN A 8 1.31 41.28 10.51
C ASN A 8 0.01 41.24 9.67
N ALA A 9 -0.69 42.36 9.53
CA ALA A 9 -1.85 42.47 8.65
C ALA A 9 -1.46 42.38 7.16
N ASP A 10 -0.37 43.04 6.76
CA ASP A 10 0.19 42.95 5.40
C ASP A 10 0.69 41.55 5.05
N ALA A 11 1.31 40.87 6.01
CA ALA A 11 1.75 39.47 5.81
C ALA A 11 0.56 38.53 5.62
N ARG A 12 -0.54 38.74 6.39
CA ARG A 12 -1.77 37.96 6.22
C ARG A 12 -2.45 38.23 4.88
N ALA A 13 -2.55 39.48 4.47
CA ALA A 13 -3.13 39.85 3.18
C ALA A 13 -2.35 39.28 2.00
N ARG A 14 -1.00 39.21 2.07
CA ARG A 14 -0.17 38.59 1.08
C ARG A 14 -0.35 37.05 1.07
N ALA A 15 -0.45 36.46 2.24
CA ALA A 15 -0.73 35.02 2.34
C ALA A 15 -2.08 34.66 1.70
N GLU A 16 -3.12 35.42 2.00
CA GLU A 16 -4.47 35.25 1.41
C GLU A 16 -4.46 35.42 -0.12
N THR A 17 -3.72 36.39 -0.64
CA THR A 17 -3.60 36.58 -2.09
C THR A 17 -2.85 35.44 -2.77
N ILE A 18 -1.81 34.90 -2.12
CA ILE A 18 -1.07 33.72 -2.61
C ILE A 18 -1.99 32.50 -2.58
N TRP A 19 -2.70 32.26 -1.50
CA TRP A 19 -3.66 31.14 -1.40
C TRP A 19 -4.77 31.26 -2.45
N ALA A 20 -5.35 32.43 -2.61
CA ALA A 20 -6.36 32.69 -3.64
C ALA A 20 -5.83 32.53 -5.08
N SER A 21 -4.54 32.75 -5.32
CA SER A 21 -3.93 32.52 -6.63
C SER A 21 -3.67 31.04 -6.91
N ILE A 22 -3.35 30.26 -5.86
CA ILE A 22 -3.18 28.81 -5.93
C ILE A 22 -4.53 28.12 -6.16
N GLU A 23 -5.58 28.57 -5.48
CA GLU A 23 -6.94 28.03 -5.67
C GLU A 23 -7.53 28.34 -7.06
N ARG A 24 -7.17 29.46 -7.66
CA ARG A 24 -7.59 29.87 -9.02
C ARG A 24 -6.75 29.30 -10.13
N GLY A 25 -5.73 28.50 -9.84
CA GLY A 25 -4.94 27.79 -10.84
C GLY A 25 -5.80 26.84 -11.68
N PRO A 26 -5.32 26.45 -12.87
CA PRO A 26 -6.06 25.57 -13.81
C PRO A 26 -6.42 24.20 -13.22
N VAL A 27 -5.76 23.81 -12.14
CA VAL A 27 -6.07 22.58 -11.39
C VAL A 27 -6.09 22.93 -9.89
N PRO A 28 -7.21 22.75 -9.17
CA PRO A 28 -7.23 22.93 -7.72
C PRO A 28 -6.16 22.04 -7.07
N PRO A 29 -5.44 22.53 -6.04
CA PRO A 29 -4.31 21.81 -5.43
C PRO A 29 -4.69 20.40 -4.93
N ALA A 30 -5.92 20.22 -4.49
CA ALA A 30 -6.46 18.92 -4.11
C ALA A 30 -6.54 17.92 -5.29
N LEU A 31 -6.93 18.37 -6.48
CA LEU A 31 -6.95 17.53 -7.68
C LEU A 31 -5.53 17.21 -8.17
N GLY A 32 -4.61 18.18 -8.09
CA GLY A 32 -3.20 17.95 -8.43
C GLY A 32 -2.59 16.87 -7.56
N LEU A 33 -2.78 16.96 -6.24
CA LEU A 33 -2.29 15.96 -5.28
C LEU A 33 -2.91 14.57 -5.52
N TYR A 34 -4.20 14.53 -5.86
CA TYR A 34 -4.90 13.29 -6.23
C TYR A 34 -4.23 12.59 -7.43
N TYR A 35 -4.00 13.31 -8.54
CA TYR A 35 -3.35 12.73 -9.71
C TYR A 35 -1.91 12.30 -9.45
N VAL A 36 -1.14 13.08 -8.70
CA VAL A 36 0.23 12.74 -8.30
C VAL A 36 0.24 11.45 -7.47
N THR A 37 -0.69 11.30 -6.52
CA THR A 37 -0.80 10.10 -5.69
C THR A 37 -1.10 8.87 -6.53
N PHE A 38 -2.08 8.95 -7.46
CA PHE A 38 -2.42 7.82 -8.33
C PHE A 38 -1.30 7.46 -9.30
N LEU A 39 -0.63 8.47 -9.87
CA LEU A 39 0.51 8.25 -10.77
C LEU A 39 1.66 7.57 -10.03
N LEU A 40 1.98 8.05 -8.83
CA LEU A 40 3.05 7.49 -8.01
C LEU A 40 2.71 6.09 -7.52
N ALA A 41 1.47 5.84 -7.11
CA ALA A 41 0.99 4.51 -6.75
C ALA A 41 1.09 3.54 -7.94
N GLY A 42 0.65 3.95 -9.12
CA GLY A 42 0.78 3.16 -10.34
C GLY A 42 2.23 2.87 -10.71
N LEU A 43 3.12 3.87 -10.58
CA LEU A 43 4.56 3.69 -10.79
C LEU A 43 5.15 2.66 -9.81
N LEU A 44 4.81 2.75 -8.53
CA LEU A 44 5.28 1.82 -7.52
C LEU A 44 4.80 0.40 -7.80
N VAL A 45 3.52 0.21 -8.18
CA VAL A 45 3.00 -1.10 -8.60
C VAL A 45 3.77 -1.63 -9.82
N ALA A 46 4.06 -0.78 -10.82
CA ALA A 46 4.85 -1.18 -11.99
C ALA A 46 6.29 -1.58 -11.62
N VAL A 47 6.93 -0.84 -10.69
CA VAL A 47 8.25 -1.18 -10.17
C VAL A 47 8.21 -2.52 -9.42
N ALA A 48 7.21 -2.74 -8.56
CA ALA A 48 7.03 -4.01 -7.86
C ALA A 48 6.87 -5.16 -8.85
N TRP A 49 6.01 -5.01 -9.84
CA TRP A 49 5.76 -6.00 -10.88
C TRP A 49 7.02 -6.34 -11.66
N ASN A 50 7.78 -5.33 -12.06
CA ASN A 50 9.04 -5.52 -12.78
C ASN A 50 10.11 -6.19 -11.91
N THR A 51 10.20 -5.80 -10.63
CA THR A 51 11.14 -6.40 -9.67
C THR A 51 10.84 -7.89 -9.47
N VAL A 52 9.58 -8.24 -9.29
CA VAL A 52 9.12 -9.63 -9.14
C VAL A 52 9.49 -10.48 -10.36
N ARG A 53 9.41 -9.95 -11.57
CA ARG A 53 9.77 -10.64 -12.82
C ARG A 53 11.26 -10.71 -13.08
N SER A 54 12.06 -9.93 -12.37
CA SER A 54 13.52 -9.90 -12.53
C SER A 54 14.22 -11.10 -11.90
N GLY A 55 15.54 -11.19 -12.12
CA GLY A 55 16.39 -12.16 -11.42
C GLY A 55 16.36 -12.02 -9.91
N ILE A 56 16.20 -10.76 -9.41
CA ILE A 56 16.07 -10.48 -7.99
C ILE A 56 14.78 -11.10 -7.44
N GLY A 57 13.66 -10.96 -8.15
CA GLY A 57 12.39 -11.55 -7.74
C GLY A 57 12.45 -13.07 -7.61
N ARG A 58 13.06 -13.75 -8.59
CA ARG A 58 13.24 -15.21 -8.53
C ARG A 58 14.09 -15.66 -7.34
N ALA A 59 15.18 -14.94 -7.04
CA ALA A 59 16.00 -15.25 -5.88
C ALA A 59 15.24 -15.00 -4.55
N LEU A 60 14.45 -13.92 -4.46
CA LEU A 60 13.61 -13.63 -3.29
C LEU A 60 12.57 -14.73 -3.05
N VAL A 61 11.97 -15.27 -4.12
CA VAL A 61 11.05 -16.41 -4.02
C VAL A 61 11.76 -17.66 -3.52
N ALA A 62 12.93 -17.98 -4.08
CA ALA A 62 13.71 -19.12 -3.62
C ALA A 62 14.06 -19.03 -2.14
N VAL A 63 14.46 -17.84 -1.66
CA VAL A 63 14.75 -17.58 -0.23
C VAL A 63 13.49 -17.71 0.62
N ARG A 64 12.34 -17.26 0.14
CA ARG A 64 11.06 -17.37 0.84
C ARG A 64 10.62 -18.83 1.01
N ASP A 65 10.77 -19.62 -0.05
CA ASP A 65 10.27 -20.99 -0.07
C ASP A 65 11.17 -21.92 0.77
N SER A 66 12.50 -21.75 0.72
CA SER A 66 13.44 -22.44 1.59
C SER A 66 14.80 -21.74 1.62
N GLU A 67 15.16 -21.18 2.77
CA GLU A 67 16.47 -20.54 2.98
C GLU A 67 17.62 -21.55 2.77
N VAL A 68 17.47 -22.77 3.29
CA VAL A 68 18.48 -23.83 3.19
C VAL A 68 18.70 -24.25 1.74
N ALA A 69 17.61 -24.44 0.97
CA ALA A 69 17.72 -24.79 -0.44
C ALA A 69 18.33 -23.67 -1.28
N ALA A 70 17.99 -22.42 -1.00
CA ALA A 70 18.54 -21.25 -1.67
C ALA A 70 20.06 -21.14 -1.43
N GLU A 71 20.50 -21.33 -0.20
CA GLU A 71 21.92 -21.31 0.17
C GLU A 71 22.69 -22.44 -0.53
N ALA A 72 22.11 -23.65 -0.62
CA ALA A 72 22.70 -24.76 -1.36
C ALA A 72 22.87 -24.46 -2.87
N LEU A 73 22.05 -23.57 -3.42
CA LEU A 73 22.15 -23.06 -4.80
C LEU A 73 23.03 -21.80 -4.93
N ALA A 74 23.87 -21.54 -3.91
CA ALA A 74 24.77 -20.38 -3.85
C ALA A 74 24.07 -19.01 -3.91
N VAL A 75 22.81 -18.91 -3.45
CA VAL A 75 22.10 -17.64 -3.28
C VAL A 75 22.55 -16.98 -1.98
N ASP A 76 23.09 -15.78 -2.06
CA ASP A 76 23.52 -15.00 -0.88
C ASP A 76 22.30 -14.46 -0.12
N LEU A 77 21.90 -15.15 0.96
CA LEU A 77 20.75 -14.82 1.79
C LEU A 77 20.83 -13.41 2.36
N ALA A 78 22.01 -12.99 2.85
CA ALA A 78 22.19 -11.68 3.46
C ALA A 78 21.93 -10.56 2.45
N ARG A 79 22.45 -10.70 1.25
CA ARG A 79 22.28 -9.74 0.16
C ARG A 79 20.80 -9.62 -0.25
N TYR A 80 20.12 -10.72 -0.47
CA TYR A 80 18.73 -10.69 -0.94
C TYR A 80 17.76 -10.24 0.16
N LYS A 81 17.98 -10.61 1.41
CA LYS A 81 17.23 -10.08 2.56
C LYS A 81 17.42 -8.56 2.68
N THR A 82 18.65 -8.06 2.54
CA THR A 82 18.91 -6.61 2.57
C THR A 82 18.20 -5.88 1.43
N ILE A 83 18.19 -6.43 0.22
CA ILE A 83 17.44 -5.86 -0.91
C ILE A 83 15.94 -5.80 -0.60
N ALA A 84 15.36 -6.89 -0.07
CA ALA A 84 13.94 -6.93 0.29
C ALA A 84 13.58 -5.86 1.34
N PHE A 85 14.37 -5.73 2.40
CA PHE A 85 14.18 -4.69 3.42
C PHE A 85 14.33 -3.28 2.86
N SER A 86 15.32 -3.05 2.01
CA SER A 86 15.55 -1.74 1.39
C SER A 86 14.39 -1.34 0.47
N LEU A 87 13.86 -2.29 -0.32
CA LEU A 87 12.66 -2.05 -1.12
C LEU A 87 11.47 -1.74 -0.23
N SER A 88 11.22 -2.55 0.79
CA SER A 88 10.12 -2.33 1.74
C SER A 88 10.19 -0.95 2.39
N ALA A 89 11.38 -0.54 2.84
CA ALA A 89 11.61 0.78 3.43
C ALA A 89 11.34 1.92 2.43
N LEU A 90 11.74 1.76 1.16
CA LEU A 90 11.45 2.73 0.10
C LEU A 90 9.94 2.90 -0.10
N TYR A 91 9.20 1.79 -0.22
CA TYR A 91 7.73 1.83 -0.37
C TYR A 91 7.06 2.48 0.83
N ALA A 92 7.46 2.10 2.05
CA ALA A 92 6.94 2.69 3.27
C ALA A 92 7.23 4.20 3.35
N GLY A 93 8.45 4.63 2.99
CA GLY A 93 8.84 6.04 2.98
C GLY A 93 8.01 6.88 2.00
N VAL A 94 7.82 6.37 0.77
CA VAL A 94 6.99 7.06 -0.23
C VAL A 94 5.53 7.11 0.21
N ALA A 95 4.98 6.01 0.73
CA ALA A 95 3.60 5.96 1.23
C ALA A 95 3.40 6.92 2.40
N GLY A 96 4.34 6.97 3.36
CA GLY A 96 4.31 7.90 4.49
C GLY A 96 4.39 9.37 4.05
N GLY A 97 5.24 9.69 3.06
CA GLY A 97 5.34 11.02 2.48
C GLY A 97 4.04 11.47 1.81
N LEU A 98 3.41 10.59 1.02
CA LEU A 98 2.09 10.87 0.42
C LEU A 98 1.00 11.04 1.48
N TYR A 99 0.99 10.17 2.49
CA TYR A 99 0.05 10.26 3.60
C TYR A 99 0.15 11.61 4.34
N SER A 100 1.37 12.04 4.64
CA SER A 100 1.63 13.35 5.25
C SER A 100 1.17 14.52 4.36
N ALA A 101 1.39 14.43 3.05
CA ALA A 101 0.97 15.47 2.10
C ALA A 101 -0.56 15.59 2.00
N ILE A 102 -1.30 14.46 2.12
CA ILE A 102 -2.76 14.44 2.03
C ILE A 102 -3.41 14.96 3.32
N LEU A 103 -2.90 14.55 4.49
CA LEU A 103 -3.51 14.88 5.78
C LEU A 103 -3.07 16.23 6.36
N SER A 104 -2.01 16.84 5.81
CA SER A 104 -1.42 18.11 6.30
C SER A 104 -0.94 18.06 7.75
N PHE A 105 -1.56 17.24 8.60
CA PHE A 105 -1.17 16.98 9.99
C PHE A 105 -1.30 15.50 10.29
N VAL A 106 -0.23 14.89 10.77
CA VAL A 106 -0.16 13.47 11.11
C VAL A 106 -0.11 13.33 12.62
N ALA A 107 -1.21 12.85 13.21
CA ALA A 107 -1.30 12.59 14.64
C ALA A 107 -0.83 11.17 14.97
N PRO A 108 -0.12 10.95 16.09
CA PRO A 108 0.34 9.62 16.51
C PRO A 108 -0.80 8.61 16.70
N GLU A 109 -1.99 9.09 17.07
CA GLU A 109 -3.20 8.29 17.28
C GLU A 109 -3.69 7.59 16.00
N GLY A 110 -3.28 8.09 14.81
CA GLY A 110 -3.57 7.46 13.52
C GLY A 110 -2.78 6.18 13.24
N PHE A 111 -1.78 5.87 14.10
CA PHE A 111 -0.92 4.69 13.97
C PHE A 111 -1.16 3.70 15.12
N ASP A 112 -2.41 3.43 15.43
CA ASP A 112 -2.78 2.48 16.45
C ASP A 112 -2.62 1.02 15.99
N LEU A 113 -2.71 0.10 16.95
CA LEU A 113 -2.59 -1.34 16.69
C LEU A 113 -3.66 -1.84 15.71
N PHE A 114 -4.88 -1.28 15.81
CA PHE A 114 -5.98 -1.67 14.93
C PHE A 114 -5.67 -1.33 13.47
N GLN A 115 -5.16 -0.13 13.19
CA GLN A 115 -4.76 0.29 11.84
C GLN A 115 -3.64 -0.58 11.27
N MET A 116 -2.68 -1.00 12.11
CA MET A 116 -1.63 -1.93 11.71
C MET A 116 -2.20 -3.30 11.31
N VAL A 117 -3.14 -3.84 12.10
CA VAL A 117 -3.82 -5.10 11.78
C VAL A 117 -4.61 -4.99 10.48
N VAL A 118 -5.30 -3.87 10.24
CA VAL A 118 -6.03 -3.60 9.00
C VAL A 118 -5.09 -3.63 7.79
N GLN A 119 -3.95 -2.94 7.85
CA GLN A 119 -2.99 -2.91 6.74
C GLN A 119 -2.39 -4.30 6.46
N PHE A 120 -2.05 -5.04 7.51
CA PHE A 120 -1.57 -6.42 7.35
C PHE A 120 -2.64 -7.32 6.71
N SER A 121 -3.88 -7.13 7.11
CA SER A 121 -5.02 -7.87 6.58
C SER A 121 -5.27 -7.63 5.10
N MET A 122 -5.00 -6.42 4.58
CA MET A 122 -5.10 -6.12 3.16
C MET A 122 -4.20 -7.04 2.32
N VAL A 123 -2.99 -7.32 2.81
CA VAL A 123 -2.04 -8.19 2.13
C VAL A 123 -2.45 -9.67 2.25
N VAL A 124 -2.88 -10.10 3.43
CA VAL A 124 -3.30 -11.49 3.68
C VAL A 124 -4.56 -11.84 2.87
N VAL A 125 -5.58 -10.97 2.94
CA VAL A 125 -6.85 -11.14 2.21
C VAL A 125 -6.63 -11.08 0.70
N GLY A 126 -5.74 -10.20 0.24
CA GLY A 126 -5.37 -10.09 -1.17
C GLY A 126 -4.69 -11.34 -1.71
N GLY A 127 -3.87 -11.97 -0.88
CA GLY A 127 -3.06 -13.16 -1.20
C GLY A 127 -1.58 -12.89 -1.07
N LEU A 128 -0.94 -13.59 -0.14
CA LEU A 128 0.49 -13.48 0.14
C LEU A 128 1.31 -13.86 -1.10
N GLY A 129 2.22 -12.98 -1.50
CA GLY A 129 3.12 -13.21 -2.63
C GLY A 129 2.57 -12.81 -3.99
N SER A 130 1.41 -12.12 -4.04
CA SER A 130 0.83 -11.59 -5.27
C SER A 130 0.76 -10.06 -5.24
N VAL A 131 1.38 -9.40 -6.21
CA VAL A 131 1.29 -7.93 -6.37
C VAL A 131 -0.14 -7.49 -6.65
N TRP A 132 -0.81 -8.17 -7.59
CA TRP A 132 -2.21 -7.88 -7.91
C TRP A 132 -3.17 -8.25 -6.78
N GLY A 133 -2.86 -9.33 -6.05
CA GLY A 133 -3.59 -9.72 -4.85
C GLY A 133 -3.59 -8.60 -3.82
N SER A 134 -2.43 -8.03 -3.51
CA SER A 134 -2.31 -6.93 -2.54
C SER A 134 -3.10 -5.68 -2.96
N VAL A 135 -3.11 -5.34 -4.26
CA VAL A 135 -3.89 -4.21 -4.79
C VAL A 135 -5.40 -4.47 -4.65
N LEU A 136 -5.85 -5.68 -4.99
CA LEU A 136 -7.26 -6.07 -4.85
C LEU A 136 -7.69 -6.13 -3.39
N GLY A 137 -6.85 -6.69 -2.51
CA GLY A 137 -7.09 -6.74 -1.06
C GLY A 137 -7.21 -5.35 -0.44
N ALA A 138 -6.31 -4.43 -0.80
CA ALA A 138 -6.37 -3.05 -0.35
C ALA A 138 -7.65 -2.36 -0.83
N GLY A 139 -8.00 -2.49 -2.12
CA GLY A 139 -9.23 -1.90 -2.67
C GLY A 139 -10.50 -2.44 -2.01
N LEU A 140 -10.57 -3.76 -1.78
CA LEU A 140 -11.71 -4.39 -1.11
C LEU A 140 -11.86 -3.92 0.33
N LEU A 141 -10.77 -3.94 1.11
CA LEU A 141 -10.83 -3.60 2.53
C LEU A 141 -11.06 -2.11 2.77
N VAL A 142 -10.46 -1.23 1.96
CA VAL A 142 -10.75 0.22 2.00
C VAL A 142 -12.21 0.48 1.63
N GLY A 143 -12.72 -0.16 0.56
CA GLY A 143 -14.13 -0.06 0.17
C GLY A 143 -15.08 -0.56 1.26
N LEU A 144 -14.74 -1.66 1.93
CA LEU A 144 -15.51 -2.18 3.05
C LEU A 144 -15.49 -1.24 4.27
N GLN A 145 -14.32 -0.69 4.61
CA GLN A 145 -14.22 0.29 5.70
C GLN A 145 -15.11 1.50 5.43
N GLU A 146 -15.12 2.00 4.19
CA GLU A 146 -15.97 3.12 3.81
C GLU A 146 -17.45 2.77 3.86
N ALA A 147 -17.84 1.57 3.40
CA ALA A 147 -19.22 1.09 3.47
C ALA A 147 -19.71 0.92 4.93
N LEU A 148 -18.81 0.47 5.82
CA LEU A 148 -19.11 0.28 7.24
C LEU A 148 -18.96 1.55 8.08
N ARG A 149 -18.51 2.64 7.52
CA ARG A 149 -18.27 3.92 8.21
C ARG A 149 -19.50 4.46 8.95
N ALA A 150 -20.70 4.15 8.44
CA ALA A 150 -21.97 4.50 9.08
C ALA A 150 -22.22 3.74 10.40
N PHE A 151 -21.56 2.59 10.59
CA PHE A 151 -21.78 1.69 11.73
C PHE A 151 -20.51 1.59 12.60
N LYS A 152 -20.03 2.71 13.15
CA LYS A 152 -18.75 2.80 13.88
C LYS A 152 -18.54 1.72 14.93
N SER A 153 -19.58 1.37 15.73
CA SER A 153 -19.46 0.36 16.79
C SER A 153 -19.42 -1.08 16.28
N ALA A 154 -19.92 -1.33 15.05
CA ALA A 154 -19.92 -2.66 14.44
C ALA A 154 -18.72 -2.86 13.49
N GLN A 155 -18.00 -1.80 13.14
CA GLN A 155 -16.92 -1.84 12.16
C GLN A 155 -15.79 -2.79 12.56
N GLU A 156 -15.35 -2.74 13.82
CA GLU A 156 -14.27 -3.60 14.34
C GLU A 156 -14.69 -5.07 14.36
N ILE A 157 -15.91 -5.35 14.80
CA ILE A 157 -16.48 -6.71 14.87
C ILE A 157 -16.67 -7.25 13.45
N ALA A 158 -17.26 -6.47 12.55
CA ALA A 158 -17.47 -6.85 11.16
C ALA A 158 -16.14 -7.12 10.44
N PHE A 159 -15.12 -6.31 10.73
CA PHE A 159 -13.78 -6.48 10.16
C PHE A 159 -13.13 -7.78 10.66
N GLY A 160 -13.19 -8.06 11.96
CA GLY A 160 -12.67 -9.30 12.54
C GLY A 160 -13.39 -10.54 12.00
N LEU A 161 -14.71 -10.48 11.85
CA LEU A 161 -15.51 -11.57 11.28
C LEU A 161 -15.18 -11.79 9.79
N LEU A 162 -15.00 -10.72 9.02
CA LEU A 162 -14.59 -10.81 7.63
C LEU A 162 -13.21 -11.44 7.49
N LEU A 163 -12.25 -11.04 8.33
CA LEU A 163 -10.92 -11.64 8.34
C LEU A 163 -10.99 -13.14 8.63
N MET A 164 -11.74 -13.53 9.66
CA MET A 164 -11.93 -14.92 10.00
C MET A 164 -12.54 -15.69 8.84
N ALA A 165 -13.58 -15.17 8.23
CA ALA A 165 -14.20 -15.76 7.03
C ALA A 165 -13.21 -15.87 5.87
N CYS A 166 -12.42 -14.83 5.62
CA CYS A 166 -11.46 -14.83 4.52
C CYS A 166 -10.36 -15.87 4.71
N ILE A 167 -9.82 -16.01 5.93
CA ILE A 167 -8.79 -17.02 6.24
C ILE A 167 -9.34 -18.45 6.12
N ILE A 168 -10.60 -18.68 6.54
CA ILE A 168 -11.23 -20.01 6.48
C ILE A 168 -11.60 -20.39 5.05
N PHE A 169 -12.20 -19.46 4.29
CA PHE A 169 -12.76 -19.78 2.97
C PHE A 169 -11.81 -19.49 1.81
N LEU A 170 -10.81 -18.62 2.00
CA LEU A 170 -9.84 -18.22 0.98
C LEU A 170 -8.39 -18.34 1.49
N PRO A 171 -7.89 -19.53 1.74
CA PRO A 171 -6.52 -19.71 2.27
C PRO A 171 -5.44 -19.15 1.33
N ASP A 172 -5.71 -19.11 0.02
CA ASP A 172 -4.81 -18.55 -1.01
C ASP A 172 -5.11 -17.06 -1.32
N GLY A 173 -6.03 -16.43 -0.58
CA GLY A 173 -6.48 -15.05 -0.79
C GLY A 173 -7.42 -14.86 -1.99
N LEU A 174 -7.86 -13.60 -2.17
CA LEU A 174 -8.76 -13.20 -3.26
C LEU A 174 -8.22 -13.49 -4.66
N ILE A 175 -6.91 -13.48 -4.80
CA ILE A 175 -6.27 -13.77 -6.10
C ILE A 175 -6.61 -15.18 -6.62
N SER A 176 -6.90 -16.13 -5.74
CA SER A 176 -7.27 -17.49 -6.12
C SER A 176 -8.61 -17.53 -6.88
N LEU A 177 -9.55 -16.65 -6.53
CA LEU A 177 -10.83 -16.52 -7.24
C LEU A 177 -10.64 -15.96 -8.65
N VAL A 178 -9.74 -14.97 -8.80
CA VAL A 178 -9.40 -14.39 -10.10
C VAL A 178 -8.71 -15.44 -10.98
N LYS A 179 -7.78 -16.20 -10.43
CA LYS A 179 -7.08 -17.29 -11.15
C LYS A 179 -8.03 -18.37 -11.64
N ARG A 180 -9.05 -18.72 -10.86
CA ARG A 180 -10.08 -19.69 -11.28
C ARG A 180 -10.92 -19.20 -12.48
N ARG A 181 -11.08 -17.88 -12.64
CA ARG A 181 -11.89 -17.28 -13.73
C ARG A 181 -11.09 -16.96 -14.99
N VAL A 182 -9.77 -16.79 -14.89
CA VAL A 182 -8.90 -16.45 -16.01
C VAL A 182 -7.86 -17.58 -16.16
N PRO A 183 -8.17 -18.67 -16.89
CA PRO A 183 -7.21 -19.71 -17.17
C PRO A 183 -6.07 -19.11 -18.01
N GLY A 184 -4.83 -19.32 -17.57
CA GLY A 184 -3.63 -18.76 -18.21
C GLY A 184 -3.01 -17.55 -17.50
N TRP A 185 -3.57 -17.11 -16.38
CA TRP A 185 -2.95 -16.11 -15.51
C TRP A 185 -1.80 -16.78 -14.72
N GLU A 186 -0.63 -16.85 -15.32
CA GLU A 186 0.57 -17.32 -14.64
C GLU A 186 1.21 -16.17 -13.89
N GLU A 187 1.16 -16.22 -12.56
CA GLU A 187 2.03 -15.36 -11.75
C GLU A 187 3.44 -15.93 -11.76
N PRO A 188 4.44 -15.09 -12.03
CA PRO A 188 5.84 -15.54 -12.13
C PRO A 188 6.44 -16.05 -10.81
N LEU A 189 5.66 -16.05 -9.72
CA LEU A 189 6.11 -16.34 -8.36
C LEU A 189 5.62 -17.68 -7.80
N ARG A 190 4.75 -18.41 -8.50
CA ARG A 190 4.30 -19.71 -8.01
C ARG A 190 5.15 -20.82 -8.62
N ALA A 191 5.74 -21.65 -7.75
CA ALA A 191 6.29 -22.92 -8.22
C ALA A 191 5.17 -23.74 -8.88
N PRO A 192 5.44 -24.47 -9.98
CA PRO A 192 4.46 -25.38 -10.55
C PRO A 192 4.03 -26.38 -9.48
N ASP A 193 2.72 -26.64 -9.41
CA ASP A 193 2.19 -27.64 -8.48
C ASP A 193 2.90 -28.99 -8.73
N PRO A 194 3.31 -29.73 -7.68
CA PRO A 194 3.96 -31.01 -7.86
C PRO A 194 3.04 -31.92 -8.69
N PRO A 195 3.60 -32.75 -9.59
CA PRO A 195 2.80 -33.69 -10.35
C PRO A 195 2.08 -34.67 -9.40
N ALA A 196 0.81 -34.90 -9.68
CA ALA A 196 -0.08 -35.74 -8.88
C ALA A 196 0.42 -37.21 -8.87
#